data_d1e8e06139d91963df3713c2095a404a
#
_entry.id   d1e8e06139d91963df3713c2095a404a
#
_cell.length_a   1.000
_cell.length_b   1.000
_cell.length_c   1.000
_cell.angle_alpha   90.00
_cell.angle_beta   90.00
_cell.angle_gamma   90.00
#
_symmetry.space_group_name_H-M   'P 1'
#
loop_
_entity.id
_entity.type
_entity.pdbx_description
1 polymer ?
#
loop_
_entity_poly.entity_id
_entity_poly.type
_entity_poly.pdbx_seq_one_letter_code
_entity_poly.pdbx_strand_id
1 'polypeptide(L)'
;MYQVELTESYCPAQADEVVLEKTVGDALRAAAHDRPDTFALIEINASGERGAVLSYQELLNRCEVLARALTSRFSKGERVVVWAHNVPEWLVMEYACALAGVVLVPANPSFRAKELRYVLEQSGAVGLFLVKDYRGNPMGVIAVEAVQG
;
A
#
# COMPACT_ATOMS: atom_id res chain seq x y z
N MET A 1 -28.11 14.90 -11.64
CA MET A 1 -27.92 13.55 -12.22
C MET A 1 -27.49 13.74 -13.67
N TYR A 2 -26.27 13.42 -14.01
CA TYR A 2 -25.71 13.56 -15.36
C TYR A 2 -26.41 12.59 -16.31
N GLN A 3 -27.00 13.08 -17.40
CA GLN A 3 -27.42 12.25 -18.51
C GLN A 3 -26.27 12.21 -19.52
N VAL A 4 -25.55 11.09 -19.59
CA VAL A 4 -24.53 10.86 -20.61
C VAL A 4 -25.27 10.40 -21.87
N GLU A 5 -25.25 11.20 -22.93
CA GLU A 5 -25.65 10.73 -24.25
C GLU A 5 -24.52 9.85 -24.79
N LEU A 6 -24.81 8.57 -24.99
CA LEU A 6 -23.84 7.53 -25.38
C LEU A 6 -23.20 7.72 -26.79
N THR A 7 -23.50 8.80 -27.48
CA THR A 7 -22.91 9.14 -28.78
C THR A 7 -21.57 9.86 -28.67
N GLU A 8 -21.24 10.42 -27.49
CA GLU A 8 -19.96 11.10 -27.24
C GLU A 8 -19.38 10.62 -25.91
N SER A 9 -18.11 10.23 -25.94
CA SER A 9 -17.34 9.90 -24.74
C SER A 9 -16.77 11.17 -24.12
N TYR A 10 -17.63 12.05 -23.63
CA TYR A 10 -17.25 13.30 -23.02
C TYR A 10 -17.75 13.38 -21.58
N CYS A 11 -16.83 13.58 -20.64
CA CYS A 11 -17.13 13.93 -19.25
C CYS A 11 -16.63 15.36 -19.01
N PRO A 12 -17.51 16.33 -18.79
CA PRO A 12 -17.06 17.69 -18.50
C PRO A 12 -16.30 17.74 -17.19
N ALA A 13 -15.35 18.66 -17.09
CA ALA A 13 -14.64 18.90 -15.85
C ALA A 13 -15.62 19.27 -14.72
N GLN A 14 -15.48 18.62 -13.57
CA GLN A 14 -16.19 19.04 -12.36
C GLN A 14 -15.50 20.28 -11.82
N ALA A 15 -16.19 21.42 -11.89
CA ALA A 15 -15.63 22.71 -11.47
C ALA A 15 -16.01 23.09 -10.02
N ASP A 16 -16.84 22.28 -9.39
CA ASP A 16 -17.39 22.43 -8.04
C ASP A 16 -16.60 21.70 -6.95
N GLU A 17 -15.64 20.84 -7.35
CA GLU A 17 -14.79 20.12 -6.42
C GLU A 17 -13.39 20.75 -6.32
N VAL A 18 -12.96 21.00 -5.09
CA VAL A 18 -11.63 21.54 -4.82
C VAL A 18 -10.62 20.40 -4.82
N VAL A 19 -9.62 20.48 -5.72
CA VAL A 19 -8.48 19.57 -5.70
C VAL A 19 -7.67 19.83 -4.43
N LEU A 20 -7.51 18.82 -3.58
CA LEU A 20 -6.73 18.92 -2.36
C LEU A 20 -5.23 18.81 -2.70
N GLU A 21 -4.47 19.88 -2.49
CA GLU A 21 -3.01 19.87 -2.58
C GLU A 21 -2.41 19.29 -1.28
N LYS A 22 -2.62 17.98 -1.06
CA LYS A 22 -2.13 17.24 0.11
C LYS A 22 -1.44 15.97 -0.32
N THR A 23 -0.40 15.58 0.39
CA THR A 23 0.18 14.23 0.24
C THR A 23 -0.73 13.18 0.88
N VAL A 24 -0.55 11.91 0.50
CA VAL A 24 -1.25 10.79 1.12
C VAL A 24 -0.97 10.73 2.63
N GLY A 25 0.27 11.03 3.05
CA GLY A 25 0.63 11.11 4.46
C GLY A 25 -0.09 12.23 5.20
N ASP A 26 -0.27 13.41 4.57
CA ASP A 26 -1.01 14.52 5.17
C ASP A 26 -2.50 14.21 5.30
N ALA A 27 -3.07 13.47 4.34
CA ALA A 27 -4.46 13.02 4.42
C ALA A 27 -4.69 12.09 5.61
N LEU A 28 -3.77 11.13 5.86
CA LEU A 28 -3.84 10.27 7.03
C LEU A 28 -3.71 11.05 8.35
N ARG A 29 -2.75 12.01 8.42
CA ARG A 29 -2.60 12.88 9.61
C ARG A 29 -3.84 13.71 9.89
N ALA A 30 -4.44 14.28 8.85
CA ALA A 30 -5.68 15.04 8.98
C ALA A 30 -6.83 14.15 9.50
N ALA A 31 -7.01 12.95 8.92
CA ALA A 31 -8.04 12.02 9.37
C ALA A 31 -7.85 11.56 10.84
N ALA A 32 -6.59 11.31 11.24
CA ALA A 32 -6.27 10.96 12.63
C ALA A 32 -6.47 12.13 13.60
N HIS A 33 -6.24 13.36 13.15
CA HIS A 33 -6.52 14.56 13.94
C HIS A 33 -8.02 14.79 14.13
N ASP A 34 -8.79 14.68 13.05
CA ASP A 34 -10.21 15.01 13.05
C ASP A 34 -11.08 13.91 13.67
N ARG A 35 -10.65 12.65 13.55
CA ARG A 35 -11.42 11.45 13.96
C ARG A 35 -10.52 10.37 14.57
N PRO A 36 -9.77 10.66 15.65
CA PRO A 36 -8.74 9.75 16.20
C PRO A 36 -9.28 8.37 16.58
N ASP A 37 -10.46 8.31 17.17
CA ASP A 37 -11.06 7.08 17.71
C ASP A 37 -11.96 6.35 16.69
N THR A 38 -12.17 6.90 15.50
CA THR A 38 -12.95 6.24 14.45
C THR A 38 -12.14 5.09 13.84
N PHE A 39 -12.79 3.99 13.52
CA PHE A 39 -12.15 2.84 12.89
C PHE A 39 -11.65 3.19 11.47
N ALA A 40 -10.37 3.06 11.25
CA ALA A 40 -9.70 3.23 9.95
C ALA A 40 -9.52 1.90 9.22
N LEU A 41 -9.36 0.80 9.98
CA LEU A 41 -9.19 -0.54 9.44
C LEU A 41 -9.94 -1.55 10.29
N ILE A 42 -10.64 -2.45 9.62
CA ILE A 42 -11.24 -3.65 10.22
C ILE A 42 -10.83 -4.83 9.34
N GLU A 43 -10.05 -5.75 9.89
CA GLU A 43 -9.72 -6.99 9.22
C GLU A 43 -10.88 -7.97 9.30
N ILE A 44 -11.19 -8.62 8.18
CA ILE A 44 -12.05 -9.80 8.13
C ILE A 44 -11.20 -10.97 7.66
N ASN A 45 -11.03 -11.96 8.52
CA ASN A 45 -10.23 -13.14 8.22
C ASN A 45 -10.93 -14.09 7.25
N ALA A 46 -10.26 -15.15 6.83
CA ALA A 46 -10.79 -16.13 5.87
C ALA A 46 -12.03 -16.89 6.37
N SER A 47 -12.25 -16.97 7.70
CA SER A 47 -13.46 -17.54 8.31
C SER A 47 -14.64 -16.57 8.37
N GLY A 48 -14.44 -15.31 7.96
CA GLY A 48 -15.43 -14.25 8.04
C GLY A 48 -15.50 -13.56 9.41
N GLU A 49 -14.59 -13.89 10.32
CA GLU A 49 -14.52 -13.29 11.64
C GLU A 49 -13.70 -12.00 11.64
N ARG A 50 -14.02 -11.14 12.58
CA ARG A 50 -13.31 -9.88 12.77
C ARG A 50 -11.94 -10.13 13.40
N GLY A 51 -10.88 -9.75 12.72
CA GLY A 51 -9.50 -9.79 13.19
C GLY A 51 -9.04 -8.46 13.79
N ALA A 52 -7.90 -7.94 13.30
CA ALA A 52 -7.36 -6.67 13.78
C ALA A 52 -8.29 -5.50 13.49
N VAL A 53 -8.34 -4.57 14.42
CA VAL A 53 -9.09 -3.32 14.29
C VAL A 53 -8.16 -2.19 14.70
N LEU A 54 -8.06 -1.17 13.86
CA LEU A 54 -7.27 0.02 14.16
C LEU A 54 -8.13 1.27 14.01
N SER A 55 -8.04 2.17 14.97
CA SER A 55 -8.52 3.54 14.79
C SER A 55 -7.57 4.33 13.87
N TYR A 56 -7.99 5.52 13.41
CA TYR A 56 -7.11 6.40 12.63
C TYR A 56 -5.85 6.78 13.40
N GLN A 57 -5.95 7.03 14.70
CA GLN A 57 -4.80 7.36 15.53
C GLN A 57 -3.83 6.17 15.67
N GLU A 58 -4.36 4.96 15.87
CA GLU A 58 -3.53 3.76 15.97
C GLU A 58 -2.86 3.43 14.65
N LEU A 59 -3.58 3.58 13.51
CA LEU A 59 -3.02 3.40 12.19
C LEU A 59 -1.88 4.40 11.95
N LEU A 60 -2.10 5.70 12.21
CA LEU A 60 -1.07 6.73 12.07
C LEU A 60 0.18 6.40 12.90
N ASN A 61 -0.01 6.03 14.17
CA ASN A 61 1.11 5.69 15.06
C ASN A 61 1.94 4.54 14.51
N ARG A 62 1.31 3.47 14.02
CA ARG A 62 2.01 2.33 13.39
C ARG A 62 2.75 2.74 12.12
N CYS A 63 2.10 3.54 11.28
CA CYS A 63 2.70 4.05 10.04
C CYS A 63 3.92 4.95 10.33
N GLU A 64 3.87 5.82 11.33
CA GLU A 64 5.00 6.68 11.70
C GLU A 64 6.18 5.91 12.28
N VAL A 65 5.92 4.86 13.08
CA VAL A 65 6.99 3.97 13.58
C VAL A 65 7.69 3.30 12.39
N LEU A 66 6.92 2.73 11.47
CA LEU A 66 7.47 2.08 10.28
C LEU A 66 8.16 3.08 9.34
N ALA A 67 7.59 4.26 9.15
CA ALA A 67 8.20 5.32 8.31
C ALA A 67 9.59 5.72 8.82
N ARG A 68 9.77 5.88 10.15
CA ARG A 68 11.09 6.12 10.76
C ARG A 68 12.07 4.98 10.49
N ALA A 69 11.62 3.73 10.54
CA ALA A 69 12.46 2.58 10.20
C ALA A 69 12.81 2.55 8.70
N LEU A 70 11.88 2.92 7.83
CA LEU A 70 12.14 3.02 6.38
C LEU A 70 13.16 4.11 6.07
N THR A 71 13.03 5.30 6.64
CA THR A 71 13.98 6.42 6.40
C THR A 71 15.39 6.14 6.91
N SER A 72 15.58 5.17 7.81
CA SER A 72 16.92 4.73 8.24
C SER A 72 17.60 3.79 7.23
N ARG A 73 16.87 3.26 6.25
CA ARG A 73 17.35 2.25 5.29
C ARG A 73 17.23 2.68 3.83
N PHE A 74 16.28 3.56 3.53
CA PHE A 74 15.93 3.96 2.18
C PHE A 74 15.93 5.49 2.07
N SER A 75 16.38 5.99 0.93
CA SER A 75 16.35 7.40 0.57
C SER A 75 15.00 7.76 -0.04
N LYS A 76 14.64 9.04 0.05
CA LYS A 76 13.44 9.56 -0.62
C LYS A 76 13.48 9.29 -2.13
N GLY A 77 12.39 8.73 -2.66
CA GLY A 77 12.25 8.38 -4.07
C GLY A 77 12.75 6.97 -4.42
N GLU A 78 13.45 6.28 -3.52
CA GLU A 78 13.76 4.87 -3.72
C GLU A 78 12.49 4.03 -3.72
N ARG A 79 12.52 2.91 -4.45
CA ARG A 79 11.37 2.03 -4.64
C ARG A 79 11.53 0.76 -3.85
N VAL A 80 10.44 0.33 -3.21
CA VAL A 80 10.37 -0.95 -2.52
C VAL A 80 9.17 -1.74 -3.04
N VAL A 81 9.37 -3.02 -3.32
CA VAL A 81 8.28 -3.91 -3.71
C VAL A 81 7.61 -4.47 -2.47
N VAL A 82 6.28 -4.43 -2.44
CA VAL A 82 5.46 -5.11 -1.44
C VAL A 82 4.71 -6.25 -2.13
N TRP A 83 5.08 -7.47 -1.79
CA TRP A 83 4.55 -8.70 -2.35
C TRP A 83 3.78 -9.46 -1.30
N ALA A 84 2.52 -9.11 -1.14
CA ALA A 84 1.64 -9.63 -0.11
C ALA A 84 0.18 -9.61 -0.57
N HIS A 85 -0.64 -10.45 0.05
CA HIS A 85 -2.09 -10.35 -0.04
C HIS A 85 -2.61 -9.30 0.94
N ASN A 86 -3.92 -9.10 0.96
CA ASN A 86 -4.57 -8.13 1.85
C ASN A 86 -4.42 -8.58 3.32
N VAL A 87 -3.50 -7.95 4.00
CA VAL A 87 -3.25 -8.05 5.44
C VAL A 87 -3.17 -6.63 6.03
N PRO A 88 -3.47 -6.43 7.31
CA PRO A 88 -3.38 -5.10 7.94
C PRO A 88 -2.03 -4.41 7.75
N GLU A 89 -0.95 -5.18 7.78
CA GLU A 89 0.42 -4.69 7.60
C GLU A 89 0.66 -4.09 6.21
N TRP A 90 -0.09 -4.54 5.19
CA TRP A 90 -0.01 -3.99 3.84
C TRP A 90 -0.42 -2.51 3.83
N LEU A 91 -1.53 -2.18 4.50
CA LEU A 91 -2.00 -0.79 4.62
C LEU A 91 -1.04 0.07 5.44
N VAL A 92 -0.51 -0.49 6.54
CA VAL A 92 0.51 0.21 7.36
C VAL A 92 1.75 0.51 6.51
N MET A 93 2.20 -0.44 5.68
CA MET A 93 3.35 -0.28 4.80
C MET A 93 3.10 0.79 3.72
N GLU A 94 1.90 0.82 3.14
CA GLU A 94 1.52 1.82 2.13
C GLU A 94 1.64 3.25 2.68
N TYR A 95 0.99 3.52 3.82
CA TYR A 95 1.05 4.83 4.44
C TYR A 95 2.45 5.15 5.00
N ALA A 96 3.18 4.16 5.51
CA ALA A 96 4.54 4.36 5.98
C ALA A 96 5.48 4.77 4.84
N CYS A 97 5.37 4.14 3.67
CA CYS A 97 6.11 4.54 2.48
C CYS A 97 5.77 5.97 2.06
N ALA A 98 4.48 6.33 2.05
CA ALA A 98 4.04 7.69 1.73
C ALA A 98 4.59 8.73 2.72
N LEU A 99 4.61 8.43 4.03
CA LEU A 99 5.17 9.29 5.06
C LEU A 99 6.71 9.42 4.97
N ALA A 100 7.39 8.35 4.56
CA ALA A 100 8.85 8.31 4.39
C ALA A 100 9.32 8.91 3.05
N GLY A 101 8.42 9.12 2.10
CA GLY A 101 8.76 9.52 0.73
C GLY A 101 9.40 8.39 -0.09
N VAL A 102 9.18 7.14 0.31
CA VAL A 102 9.58 5.92 -0.40
C VAL A 102 8.45 5.52 -1.36
N VAL A 103 8.80 5.09 -2.56
CA VAL A 103 7.82 4.66 -3.56
C VAL A 103 7.47 3.20 -3.37
N LEU A 104 6.22 2.91 -3.04
CA LEU A 104 5.72 1.54 -2.93
C LEU A 104 5.34 1.01 -4.31
N VAL A 105 5.86 -0.18 -4.65
CA VAL A 105 5.54 -0.93 -5.86
C VAL A 105 4.76 -2.19 -5.46
N PRO A 106 3.46 -2.28 -5.74
CA PRO A 106 2.67 -3.45 -5.42
C PRO A 106 2.99 -4.60 -6.37
N ALA A 107 3.17 -5.82 -5.84
CA ALA A 107 3.29 -7.03 -6.64
C ALA A 107 2.14 -8.00 -6.33
N ASN A 108 1.60 -8.64 -7.36
CA ASN A 108 0.51 -9.59 -7.20
C ASN A 108 0.98 -10.82 -6.40
N PRO A 109 0.31 -11.18 -5.31
CA PRO A 109 0.72 -12.32 -4.45
C PRO A 109 0.73 -13.67 -5.18
N SER A 110 0.10 -13.78 -6.34
CA SER A 110 0.11 -15.00 -7.17
C SER A 110 1.31 -15.11 -8.09
N PHE A 111 2.18 -14.10 -8.18
CA PHE A 111 3.37 -14.14 -9.04
C PHE A 111 4.31 -15.29 -8.66
N ARG A 112 4.98 -15.82 -9.70
CA ARG A 112 6.09 -16.76 -9.57
C ARG A 112 7.43 -16.03 -9.72
N ALA A 113 8.53 -16.71 -9.55
CA ALA A 113 9.86 -16.13 -9.55
C ALA A 113 10.15 -15.25 -10.78
N LYS A 114 9.77 -15.70 -11.98
CA LYS A 114 9.98 -14.93 -13.22
C LYS A 114 9.22 -13.60 -13.26
N GLU A 115 7.97 -13.61 -12.82
CA GLU A 115 7.12 -12.42 -12.81
C GLU A 115 7.56 -11.45 -11.70
N LEU A 116 7.91 -11.98 -10.52
CA LEU A 116 8.44 -11.18 -9.43
C LEU A 116 9.77 -10.51 -9.83
N ARG A 117 10.67 -11.26 -10.46
CA ARG A 117 11.93 -10.72 -10.99
C ARG A 117 11.68 -9.57 -11.95
N TYR A 118 10.77 -9.75 -12.91
CA TYR A 118 10.42 -8.71 -13.86
C TYR A 118 9.97 -7.42 -13.16
N VAL A 119 9.13 -7.53 -12.11
CA VAL A 119 8.67 -6.35 -11.35
C VAL A 119 9.84 -5.69 -10.61
N LEU A 120 10.72 -6.46 -9.99
CA LEU A 120 11.91 -5.94 -9.29
C LEU A 120 12.84 -5.19 -10.25
N GLU A 121 13.16 -5.78 -11.39
CA GLU A 121 14.03 -5.19 -12.41
C GLU A 121 13.39 -3.96 -13.07
N GLN A 122 12.13 -4.08 -13.50
CA GLN A 122 11.40 -3.02 -14.19
C GLN A 122 11.21 -1.79 -13.31
N SER A 123 10.94 -1.99 -12.02
CA SER A 123 10.77 -0.89 -11.08
C SER A 123 12.10 -0.31 -10.59
N GLY A 124 13.20 -1.05 -10.69
CA GLY A 124 14.47 -0.70 -10.07
C GLY A 124 14.35 -0.65 -8.54
N ALA A 125 13.54 -1.54 -7.96
CA ALA A 125 13.33 -1.59 -6.53
C ALA A 125 14.61 -2.03 -5.79
N VAL A 126 14.88 -1.36 -4.67
CA VAL A 126 16.05 -1.64 -3.80
C VAL A 126 15.69 -2.45 -2.56
N GLY A 127 14.41 -2.76 -2.38
CA GLY A 127 13.90 -3.55 -1.26
C GLY A 127 12.68 -4.38 -1.65
N LEU A 128 12.52 -5.53 -1.00
CA LEU A 128 11.37 -6.42 -1.16
C LEU A 128 10.83 -6.79 0.21
N PHE A 129 9.55 -6.50 0.42
CA PHE A 129 8.77 -6.90 1.59
C PHE A 129 7.73 -7.93 1.17
N LEU A 130 7.59 -9.01 1.93
CA LEU A 130 6.70 -10.11 1.58
C LEU A 130 6.09 -10.77 2.81
N VAL A 131 4.96 -11.44 2.63
CA VAL A 131 4.39 -12.36 3.62
C VAL A 131 5.04 -13.74 3.47
N LYS A 132 4.95 -14.55 4.53
CA LYS A 132 5.60 -15.88 4.56
C LYS A 132 5.09 -16.82 3.47
N ASP A 133 3.79 -16.85 3.27
CA ASP A 133 3.13 -17.74 2.29
C ASP A 133 1.81 -17.12 1.80
N TYR A 134 1.34 -17.60 0.65
CA TYR A 134 0.04 -17.26 0.09
C TYR A 134 -0.52 -18.42 -0.72
N ARG A 135 -1.67 -18.98 -0.30
CA ARG A 135 -2.36 -20.09 -0.99
C ARG A 135 -1.43 -21.25 -1.36
N GLY A 136 -0.58 -21.65 -0.43
CA GLY A 136 0.40 -22.71 -0.62
C GLY A 136 1.67 -22.31 -1.39
N ASN A 137 1.82 -21.05 -1.79
CA ASN A 137 3.06 -20.53 -2.36
C ASN A 137 4.04 -20.19 -1.26
N PRO A 138 5.21 -20.81 -1.19
CA PRO A 138 6.27 -20.46 -0.24
C PRO A 138 6.98 -19.19 -0.71
N MET A 139 6.41 -18.01 -0.41
CA MET A 139 6.83 -16.75 -1.01
C MET A 139 8.31 -16.44 -0.73
N GLY A 140 8.83 -16.78 0.44
CA GLY A 140 10.24 -16.60 0.75
C GLY A 140 11.17 -17.40 -0.19
N VAL A 141 10.82 -18.65 -0.53
CA VAL A 141 11.60 -19.49 -1.47
C VAL A 141 11.54 -18.89 -2.87
N ILE A 142 10.36 -18.53 -3.32
CA ILE A 142 10.16 -17.91 -4.65
C ILE A 142 10.90 -16.57 -4.75
N ALA A 143 10.93 -15.77 -3.68
CA ALA A 143 11.67 -14.51 -3.65
C ALA A 143 13.18 -14.72 -3.82
N VAL A 144 13.76 -15.73 -3.13
CA VAL A 144 15.19 -16.10 -3.28
C VAL A 144 15.48 -16.48 -4.73
N GLU A 145 14.65 -17.33 -5.34
CA GLU A 145 14.78 -17.72 -6.75
C GLU A 145 14.69 -16.51 -7.69
N ALA A 146 13.77 -15.57 -7.41
CA ALA A 146 13.60 -14.37 -8.22
C ALA A 146 14.83 -13.45 -8.19
N VAL A 147 15.55 -13.38 -7.06
CA VAL A 147 16.69 -12.48 -6.87
C VAL A 147 18.00 -13.09 -7.36
N GLN A 148 18.15 -14.44 -7.29
CA GLN A 148 19.40 -15.14 -7.63
C GLN A 148 19.57 -15.48 -9.11
N GLY A 149 18.52 -15.51 -9.89
CA GLY A 149 18.54 -15.85 -11.31
C GLY A 149 18.60 -14.65 -12.22
#